data_ce6da34678dd4ccebed741cdb67a5e78
#
_entry.id   ce6da34678dd4ccebed741cdb67a5e78
#
_cell.length_a   1.000
_cell.length_b   1.000
_cell.length_c   1.000
_cell.angle_alpha   90.00
_cell.angle_beta   90.00
_cell.angle_gamma   90.00
#
_symmetry.space_group_name_H-M   'P 1'
#
loop_
_entity.id
_entity.type
_entity.pdbx_description
1 polymer ?
#
loop_
_entity_poly.entity_id
_entity_poly.type
_entity_poly.pdbx_seq_one_letter_code
_entity_poly.pdbx_strand_id
1 'polypeptide(L)'
;MSSRFALLLRPLVGLLLLVLLVAVGSLGWFLQSRGVTPRLLGAYLEGFSDGRTPPVVFVGQRLNALFTWLDRGRSGGALPIVVWAGAVAEPQQKPAISTVLVGTPEQLIGAIQQARPGDVISLLPGTYHFAGESISVTRPGREDAPITVRAARAGTVFLEFDILEGFHVSAPWWIFENLHIRGVCSNHSDCEHAFHVVGGATHFVARNNTLVDFNAHFKINGDGGQPDNGIVANNTIVNNSVRRTANPVTSIDLVGASNWVIRGNLIRDFIKGEGDRTSYGGFAKGAGSANRFVGNTVLCEYTLRDMPGRRVGLSLGGGGTNAASCRDER
;
A
#
# COMPACT_ATOMS: atom_id res chain seq x y z
N MET A 1 -10.25 -23.44 63.96
CA MET A 1 -10.97 -22.32 63.27
C MET A 1 -10.80 -22.26 61.76
N SER A 2 -10.23 -23.24 61.05
CA SER A 2 -9.85 -23.15 59.62
C SER A 2 -10.83 -23.81 58.62
N SER A 3 -11.68 -24.74 59.01
CA SER A 3 -12.51 -25.49 58.04
C SER A 3 -13.82 -24.75 57.62
N ARG A 4 -14.38 -23.97 58.53
CA ARG A 4 -15.63 -23.21 58.24
C ARG A 4 -15.40 -21.99 57.31
N PHE A 5 -14.22 -21.40 57.33
CA PHE A 5 -13.87 -20.28 56.48
C PHE A 5 -13.68 -20.72 55.01
N ALA A 6 -13.12 -21.91 54.79
CA ALA A 6 -12.96 -22.51 53.48
C ALA A 6 -14.30 -22.89 52.83
N LEU A 7 -15.31 -23.25 53.60
CA LEU A 7 -16.64 -23.60 53.13
C LEU A 7 -17.45 -22.38 52.61
N LEU A 8 -17.25 -21.20 53.24
CA LEU A 8 -17.89 -19.96 52.81
C LEU A 8 -17.16 -19.26 51.65
N LEU A 9 -15.86 -19.51 51.50
CA LEU A 9 -15.07 -18.91 50.42
C LEU A 9 -15.36 -19.53 49.06
N ARG A 10 -15.68 -20.82 48.98
CA ARG A 10 -15.97 -21.54 47.73
C ARG A 10 -17.15 -20.97 46.94
N PRO A 11 -18.34 -20.73 47.51
CA PRO A 11 -19.44 -20.12 46.78
C PRO A 11 -19.16 -18.67 46.36
N LEU A 12 -18.41 -17.91 47.16
CA LEU A 12 -18.03 -16.53 46.84
C LEU A 12 -17.05 -16.48 45.64
N VAL A 13 -16.06 -17.36 45.65
CA VAL A 13 -15.13 -17.50 44.49
C VAL A 13 -15.89 -17.98 43.26
N GLY A 14 -16.81 -18.94 43.41
CA GLY A 14 -17.67 -19.38 42.28
C GLY A 14 -18.54 -18.26 41.71
N LEU A 15 -19.13 -17.43 42.57
CA LEU A 15 -19.92 -16.28 42.16
C LEU A 15 -19.06 -15.22 41.44
N LEU A 16 -17.87 -14.92 41.97
CA LEU A 16 -16.92 -14.00 41.35
C LEU A 16 -16.46 -14.48 39.96
N LEU A 17 -16.18 -15.76 39.82
CA LEU A 17 -15.83 -16.34 38.53
C LEU A 17 -16.98 -16.29 37.54
N LEU A 18 -18.21 -16.54 37.97
CA LEU A 18 -19.40 -16.45 37.14
C LEU A 18 -19.62 -15.00 36.68
N VAL A 19 -19.52 -14.02 37.56
CA VAL A 19 -19.64 -12.61 37.23
C VAL A 19 -18.55 -12.19 36.25
N LEU A 20 -17.33 -12.64 36.43
CA LEU A 20 -16.22 -12.36 35.51
C LEU A 20 -16.48 -12.96 34.13
N LEU A 21 -16.94 -14.21 34.07
CA LEU A 21 -17.28 -14.87 32.79
C LEU A 21 -18.41 -14.15 32.04
N VAL A 22 -19.46 -13.74 32.76
CA VAL A 22 -20.57 -12.98 32.20
C VAL A 22 -20.06 -11.62 31.69
N ALA A 23 -19.23 -10.92 32.46
CA ALA A 23 -18.68 -9.63 32.07
C ALA A 23 -17.78 -9.75 30.82
N VAL A 24 -16.90 -10.74 30.78
CA VAL A 24 -16.02 -11.01 29.60
C VAL A 24 -16.86 -11.41 28.39
N GLY A 25 -17.85 -12.27 28.55
CA GLY A 25 -18.75 -12.70 27.48
C GLY A 25 -19.56 -11.52 26.92
N SER A 26 -20.11 -10.68 27.79
CA SER A 26 -20.87 -9.50 27.39
C SER A 26 -20.00 -8.47 26.68
N LEU A 27 -18.78 -8.23 27.16
CA LEU A 27 -17.81 -7.36 26.51
C LEU A 27 -17.42 -7.90 25.14
N GLY A 28 -17.14 -9.21 25.03
CA GLY A 28 -16.82 -9.87 23.78
C GLY A 28 -17.93 -9.75 22.75
N TRP A 29 -19.19 -9.99 23.18
CA TRP A 29 -20.36 -9.81 22.32
C TRP A 29 -20.54 -8.35 21.89
N PHE A 30 -20.37 -7.40 22.80
CA PHE A 30 -20.47 -5.97 22.50
C PHE A 30 -19.41 -5.54 21.48
N LEU A 31 -18.16 -5.93 21.67
CA LEU A 31 -17.08 -5.62 20.73
C LEU A 31 -17.35 -6.23 19.35
N GLN A 32 -17.78 -7.48 19.31
CA GLN A 32 -18.10 -8.17 18.07
C GLN A 32 -19.28 -7.51 17.34
N SER A 33 -20.33 -7.06 18.07
CA SER A 33 -21.47 -6.36 17.49
C SER A 33 -21.08 -5.01 16.87
N ARG A 34 -19.95 -4.43 17.29
CA ARG A 34 -19.36 -3.22 16.73
C ARG A 34 -18.30 -3.47 15.68
N GLY A 35 -18.12 -4.73 15.24
CA GLY A 35 -17.10 -5.10 14.27
C GLY A 35 -15.66 -5.03 14.81
N VAL A 36 -15.48 -4.94 16.13
CA VAL A 36 -14.15 -4.96 16.74
C VAL A 36 -13.70 -6.41 16.91
N THR A 37 -12.75 -6.82 16.09
CA THR A 37 -12.14 -8.16 16.20
C THR A 37 -11.03 -8.18 17.26
N PRO A 38 -10.64 -9.36 17.80
CA PRO A 38 -9.49 -9.45 18.69
C PRO A 38 -8.23 -8.81 18.09
N ARG A 39 -7.96 -9.01 16.82
CA ARG A 39 -6.80 -8.43 16.11
C ARG A 39 -6.84 -6.90 16.10
N LEU A 40 -8.00 -6.31 15.84
CA LEU A 40 -8.17 -4.85 15.90
C LEU A 40 -7.92 -4.31 17.31
N LEU A 41 -8.46 -5.00 18.32
CA LEU A 41 -8.26 -4.62 19.72
C LEU A 41 -6.77 -4.72 20.11
N GLY A 42 -6.09 -5.78 19.69
CA GLY A 42 -4.67 -5.96 19.93
C GLY A 42 -3.82 -4.84 19.37
N ALA A 43 -4.03 -4.50 18.10
CA ALA A 43 -3.32 -3.39 17.44
C ALA A 43 -3.61 -2.03 18.09
N TYR A 44 -4.85 -1.80 18.51
CA TYR A 44 -5.23 -0.58 19.24
C TYR A 44 -4.50 -0.46 20.58
N LEU A 45 -4.44 -1.54 21.37
CA LEU A 45 -3.78 -1.56 22.69
C LEU A 45 -2.26 -1.38 22.56
N GLU A 46 -1.64 -1.97 21.53
CA GLU A 46 -0.23 -1.75 21.26
C GLU A 46 0.03 -0.28 20.89
N GLY A 47 -0.72 0.28 19.92
CA GLY A 47 -0.59 1.69 19.54
C GLY A 47 -0.87 2.65 20.71
N PHE A 48 -1.77 2.31 21.62
CA PHE A 48 -2.01 3.08 22.84
C PHE A 48 -0.82 3.02 23.82
N SER A 49 -0.04 1.94 23.80
CA SER A 49 1.13 1.77 24.66
C SER A 49 2.38 2.47 24.11
N ASP A 50 2.41 2.81 22.81
CA ASP A 50 3.56 3.46 22.18
C ASP A 50 3.91 4.81 22.82
N GLY A 51 5.20 5.08 22.95
CA GLY A 51 5.72 6.30 23.59
C GLY A 51 5.60 6.34 25.11
N ARG A 52 5.12 5.25 25.76
CA ARG A 52 5.05 5.12 27.21
C ARG A 52 6.29 4.41 27.78
N THR A 53 6.28 4.16 29.08
CA THR A 53 7.39 3.47 29.75
C THR A 53 7.59 2.06 29.21
N PRO A 54 8.83 1.53 29.18
CA PRO A 54 9.14 0.21 28.62
C PRO A 54 8.25 -0.95 29.09
N PRO A 55 7.86 -1.06 30.39
CA PRO A 55 6.94 -2.09 30.83
C PRO A 55 5.55 -2.00 30.19
N VAL A 56 5.03 -0.79 29.96
CA VAL A 56 3.72 -0.56 29.32
C VAL A 56 3.76 -0.96 27.87
N VAL A 57 4.82 -0.59 27.15
CA VAL A 57 5.05 -0.99 25.75
C VAL A 57 5.15 -2.52 25.66
N PHE A 58 5.91 -3.16 26.54
CA PHE A 58 6.01 -4.62 26.57
C PHE A 58 4.65 -5.31 26.76
N VAL A 59 3.82 -4.81 27.69
CA VAL A 59 2.47 -5.35 27.92
C VAL A 59 1.59 -5.15 26.67
N GLY A 60 1.61 -3.97 26.04
CA GLY A 60 0.88 -3.70 24.79
C GLY A 60 1.24 -4.67 23.68
N GLN A 61 2.53 -4.89 23.47
CA GLN A 61 3.04 -5.84 22.47
C GLN A 61 2.60 -7.28 22.74
N ARG A 62 2.65 -7.72 24.03
CA ARG A 62 2.20 -9.07 24.42
C ARG A 62 0.71 -9.26 24.26
N LEU A 63 -0.08 -8.24 24.59
CA LEU A 63 -1.53 -8.26 24.36
C LEU A 63 -1.85 -8.32 22.87
N ASN A 64 -1.17 -7.54 22.04
CA ASN A 64 -1.37 -7.61 20.57
C ASN A 64 -1.01 -9.01 20.04
N ALA A 65 0.10 -9.58 20.45
CA ALA A 65 0.48 -10.95 20.06
C ALA A 65 -0.57 -11.99 20.49
N LEU A 66 -1.10 -11.88 21.72
CA LEU A 66 -2.16 -12.75 22.24
C LEU A 66 -3.46 -12.60 21.43
N PHE A 67 -3.90 -11.38 21.20
CA PHE A 67 -5.14 -11.12 20.44
C PHE A 67 -5.00 -11.50 18.97
N THR A 68 -3.84 -11.32 18.37
CA THR A 68 -3.55 -11.83 17.03
C THR A 68 -3.60 -13.35 16.97
N TRP A 69 -3.07 -14.02 18.00
CA TRP A 69 -3.14 -15.48 18.11
C TRP A 69 -4.58 -15.97 18.34
N LEU A 70 -5.38 -15.29 19.14
CA LEU A 70 -6.80 -15.61 19.36
C LEU A 70 -7.64 -15.39 18.09
N ASP A 71 -7.30 -14.37 17.30
CA ASP A 71 -7.92 -14.05 16.01
C ASP A 71 -7.17 -14.75 14.87
N ARG A 72 -6.87 -16.03 15.02
CA ARG A 72 -6.28 -16.85 13.94
C ARG A 72 -7.22 -17.05 12.77
N GLY A 73 -8.12 -16.13 12.63
CA GLY A 73 -9.12 -16.07 11.59
C GLY A 73 -9.91 -17.38 11.50
N ARG A 74 -11.14 -17.34 11.27
CA ARG A 74 -11.74 -18.47 10.59
C ARG A 74 -10.82 -18.73 9.41
N SER A 75 -10.02 -19.79 9.49
CA SER A 75 -9.25 -20.30 8.37
C SER A 75 -10.28 -20.47 7.27
N GLY A 76 -10.60 -19.35 6.65
CA GLY A 76 -11.58 -19.30 5.59
C GLY A 76 -11.11 -20.36 4.65
N GLY A 77 -11.99 -21.17 4.10
CA GLY A 77 -11.66 -22.17 3.13
C GLY A 77 -10.68 -21.62 2.11
N ALA A 78 -10.08 -22.45 1.30
CA ALA A 78 -9.10 -22.05 0.30
C ALA A 78 -9.45 -20.67 -0.26
N LEU A 79 -8.54 -19.72 -0.11
CA LEU A 79 -8.72 -18.39 -0.70
C LEU A 79 -9.14 -18.59 -2.14
N PRO A 80 -10.15 -17.88 -2.65
CA PRO A 80 -10.53 -18.02 -4.04
C PRO A 80 -9.27 -17.95 -4.87
N ILE A 81 -9.12 -18.84 -5.84
CA ILE A 81 -8.04 -18.76 -6.81
C ILE A 81 -8.17 -17.37 -7.40
N VAL A 82 -7.27 -16.48 -7.01
CA VAL A 82 -7.20 -15.16 -7.61
C VAL A 82 -6.70 -15.41 -9.02
N VAL A 83 -7.64 -15.55 -9.95
CA VAL A 83 -7.30 -15.52 -11.36
C VAL A 83 -6.65 -14.16 -11.58
N TRP A 84 -5.39 -14.18 -11.89
CA TRP A 84 -4.60 -12.99 -12.12
C TRP A 84 -5.30 -12.12 -13.17
N ALA A 85 -5.78 -10.96 -12.76
CA ALA A 85 -6.50 -10.04 -13.64
C ALA A 85 -5.57 -9.31 -14.63
N GLY A 86 -4.30 -9.66 -14.66
CA GLY A 86 -3.23 -8.92 -15.30
C GLY A 86 -3.01 -9.12 -16.78
N ALA A 87 -3.85 -9.83 -17.49
CA ALA A 87 -3.74 -9.93 -18.95
C ALA A 87 -5.07 -9.59 -19.63
N VAL A 88 -5.58 -8.41 -19.35
CA VAL A 88 -6.59 -7.84 -20.22
C VAL A 88 -5.90 -7.43 -21.53
N ALA A 89 -6.53 -7.78 -22.67
CA ALA A 89 -6.05 -7.41 -23.98
C ALA A 89 -5.46 -5.99 -23.99
N GLU A 90 -4.25 -5.85 -24.50
CA GLU A 90 -3.57 -4.56 -24.55
C GLU A 90 -4.50 -3.53 -25.16
N PRO A 91 -4.75 -2.38 -24.49
CA PRO A 91 -5.49 -1.30 -25.13
C PRO A 91 -4.81 -0.98 -26.45
N GLN A 92 -5.58 -0.72 -27.50
CA GLN A 92 -5.02 -0.28 -28.77
C GLN A 92 -4.07 0.89 -28.51
N GLN A 93 -2.78 0.63 -28.68
CA GLN A 93 -1.77 1.66 -28.51
C GLN A 93 -1.90 2.66 -29.65
N LYS A 94 -1.91 3.94 -29.31
CA LYS A 94 -1.72 4.98 -30.32
C LYS A 94 -0.37 4.72 -31.00
N PRO A 95 -0.27 4.89 -32.33
CA PRO A 95 0.99 4.71 -33.04
C PRO A 95 2.09 5.56 -32.39
N ALA A 96 3.25 4.97 -32.12
CA ALA A 96 4.42 5.71 -31.66
C ALA A 96 4.84 6.70 -32.76
N ILE A 97 5.13 7.94 -32.38
CA ILE A 97 5.76 8.91 -33.28
C ILE A 97 7.23 8.54 -33.45
N SER A 98 7.87 8.15 -32.36
CA SER A 98 9.25 7.70 -32.29
C SER A 98 9.41 6.56 -31.28
N THR A 99 10.32 5.63 -31.53
CA THR A 99 10.67 4.57 -30.58
C THR A 99 12.16 4.66 -30.27
N VAL A 100 12.47 4.82 -28.98
CA VAL A 100 13.83 4.84 -28.44
C VAL A 100 14.08 3.51 -27.73
N LEU A 101 15.02 2.73 -28.20
CA LEU A 101 15.43 1.47 -27.55
C LEU A 101 16.49 1.75 -26.49
N VAL A 102 16.31 1.23 -25.30
CA VAL A 102 17.25 1.39 -24.18
C VAL A 102 17.62 0.03 -23.57
N GLY A 103 18.90 -0.15 -23.27
CA GLY A 103 19.45 -1.40 -22.73
C GLY A 103 20.23 -1.23 -21.42
N THR A 104 20.40 0.01 -20.93
CA THR A 104 21.08 0.29 -19.67
C THR A 104 20.32 1.32 -18.82
N PRO A 105 20.58 1.37 -17.50
CA PRO A 105 20.01 2.40 -16.62
C PRO A 105 20.27 3.83 -17.11
N GLU A 106 21.48 4.14 -17.53
CA GLU A 106 21.90 5.48 -18.01
C GLU A 106 21.17 5.86 -19.29
N GLN A 107 20.97 4.89 -20.20
CA GLN A 107 20.20 5.11 -21.42
C GLN A 107 18.73 5.40 -21.09
N LEU A 108 18.14 4.70 -20.10
CA LEU A 108 16.76 4.96 -19.67
C LEU A 108 16.64 6.37 -19.08
N ILE A 109 17.53 6.76 -18.17
CA ILE A 109 17.55 8.10 -17.58
C ILE A 109 17.70 9.16 -18.68
N GLY A 110 18.66 9.01 -19.59
CA GLY A 110 18.89 9.94 -20.69
C GLY A 110 17.69 10.03 -21.63
N ALA A 111 17.04 8.90 -21.96
CA ALA A 111 15.84 8.89 -22.79
C ALA A 111 14.66 9.61 -22.12
N ILE A 112 14.45 9.42 -20.82
CA ILE A 112 13.41 10.13 -20.06
C ILE A 112 13.68 11.64 -20.02
N GLN A 113 14.91 12.06 -19.77
CA GLN A 113 15.29 13.47 -19.72
C GLN A 113 15.17 14.20 -21.07
N GLN A 114 15.31 13.48 -22.18
CA GLN A 114 15.25 14.02 -23.55
C GLN A 114 13.91 13.73 -24.23
N ALA A 115 12.99 13.05 -23.59
CA ALA A 115 11.72 12.60 -24.16
C ALA A 115 10.90 13.75 -24.76
N ARG A 116 10.24 13.47 -25.87
CA ARG A 116 9.34 14.36 -26.59
C ARG A 116 7.94 13.75 -26.63
N PRO A 117 6.90 14.57 -26.79
CA PRO A 117 5.55 14.04 -26.95
C PRO A 117 5.46 12.99 -28.07
N GLY A 118 4.90 11.83 -27.73
CA GLY A 118 4.73 10.69 -28.63
C GLY A 118 5.90 9.70 -28.67
N ASP A 119 6.96 9.93 -27.91
CA ASP A 119 8.06 8.97 -27.79
C ASP A 119 7.62 7.72 -27.01
N VAL A 120 8.06 6.57 -27.50
CA VAL A 120 7.99 5.30 -26.82
C VAL A 120 9.40 4.85 -26.45
N ILE A 121 9.74 4.92 -25.17
CA ILE A 121 10.99 4.44 -24.61
C ILE A 121 10.79 2.95 -24.32
N SER A 122 11.35 2.10 -25.18
CA SER A 122 11.18 0.66 -25.12
C SER A 122 12.43 0.00 -24.56
N LEU A 123 12.28 -0.65 -23.38
CA LEU A 123 13.38 -1.31 -22.71
C LEU A 123 13.63 -2.69 -23.31
N LEU A 124 14.89 -2.98 -23.58
CA LEU A 124 15.33 -4.32 -23.95
C LEU A 124 15.22 -5.27 -22.75
N PRO A 125 15.00 -6.58 -22.97
CA PRO A 125 14.95 -7.55 -21.89
C PRO A 125 16.21 -7.52 -21.03
N GLY A 126 16.04 -7.48 -19.70
CA GLY A 126 17.15 -7.41 -18.75
C GLY A 126 16.77 -6.86 -17.39
N THR A 127 17.77 -6.80 -16.52
CA THR A 127 17.67 -6.18 -15.19
C THR A 127 18.43 -4.87 -15.19
N TYR A 128 17.78 -3.82 -14.74
CA TYR A 128 18.29 -2.45 -14.65
C TYR A 128 18.34 -2.07 -13.17
N HIS A 129 19.53 -1.80 -12.66
CA HIS A 129 19.73 -1.45 -11.26
C HIS A 129 19.98 0.04 -11.12
N PHE A 130 19.22 0.68 -10.21
CA PHE A 130 19.29 2.11 -9.93
C PHE A 130 19.65 2.35 -8.47
N ALA A 131 20.64 3.22 -8.24
CA ALA A 131 21.05 3.70 -6.93
C ALA A 131 21.35 5.19 -6.99
N GLY A 132 21.26 5.87 -5.85
CA GLY A 132 21.56 7.31 -5.73
C GLY A 132 20.34 8.18 -5.81
N GLU A 133 20.05 8.83 -6.94
CA GLU A 133 18.96 9.79 -7.08
C GLU A 133 17.75 9.19 -7.81
N SER A 134 16.57 9.73 -7.49
CA SER A 134 15.32 9.39 -8.16
C SER A 134 15.35 9.72 -9.65
N ILE A 135 14.68 8.93 -10.47
CA ILE A 135 14.53 9.22 -11.90
C ILE A 135 13.50 10.34 -12.07
N SER A 136 13.97 11.55 -12.37
CA SER A 136 13.12 12.72 -12.57
C SER A 136 12.42 12.69 -13.92
N VAL A 137 11.08 12.75 -13.92
CA VAL A 137 10.21 12.71 -15.09
C VAL A 137 9.54 14.07 -15.25
N THR A 138 10.21 14.99 -15.98
CA THR A 138 9.86 16.42 -16.05
C THR A 138 9.43 16.89 -17.44
N ARG A 139 9.57 16.05 -18.46
CA ARG A 139 9.21 16.42 -19.85
C ARG A 139 7.73 16.16 -20.07
N PRO A 140 6.94 17.17 -20.52
CA PRO A 140 5.51 16.95 -20.71
C PRO A 140 5.22 16.15 -21.99
N GLY A 141 4.34 15.16 -21.88
CA GLY A 141 3.64 14.61 -23.03
C GLY A 141 2.44 15.47 -23.42
N ARG A 142 1.59 14.96 -24.30
CA ARG A 142 0.33 15.60 -24.72
C ARG A 142 -0.78 14.55 -24.82
N GLU A 143 -2.01 14.98 -24.79
CA GLU A 143 -3.18 14.09 -24.91
C GLU A 143 -3.16 13.25 -26.19
N ASP A 144 -2.81 13.86 -27.31
CA ASP A 144 -2.68 13.19 -28.60
C ASP A 144 -1.38 12.42 -28.78
N ALA A 145 -0.37 12.72 -27.94
CA ALA A 145 0.98 12.21 -28.05
C ALA A 145 1.60 11.96 -26.63
N PRO A 146 1.09 11.02 -25.84
CA PRO A 146 1.67 10.69 -24.54
C PRO A 146 3.07 10.08 -24.69
N ILE A 147 3.90 10.25 -23.67
CA ILE A 147 5.21 9.60 -23.62
C ILE A 147 5.05 8.27 -22.88
N THR A 148 5.62 7.21 -23.44
CA THR A 148 5.48 5.86 -22.87
C THR A 148 6.82 5.25 -22.52
N VAL A 149 6.95 4.71 -21.31
CA VAL A 149 8.06 3.83 -20.88
C VAL A 149 7.53 2.42 -20.77
N ARG A 150 8.11 1.47 -21.50
CA ARG A 150 7.60 0.10 -21.50
C ARG A 150 8.64 -0.98 -21.74
N ALA A 151 8.34 -2.19 -21.28
CA ALA A 151 8.89 -3.38 -21.88
C ALA A 151 8.05 -3.76 -23.11
N ALA A 152 8.70 -4.21 -24.17
CA ALA A 152 7.99 -4.72 -25.36
C ALA A 152 7.13 -5.94 -25.01
N ARG A 153 7.53 -6.71 -23.98
CA ARG A 153 6.82 -7.87 -23.46
C ARG A 153 6.86 -7.87 -21.94
N ALA A 154 5.72 -8.01 -21.29
CA ALA A 154 5.63 -8.14 -19.83
C ALA A 154 6.47 -9.30 -19.31
N GLY A 155 7.11 -9.12 -18.14
CA GLY A 155 7.95 -10.13 -17.50
C GLY A 155 9.37 -10.27 -18.06
N THR A 156 9.81 -9.37 -18.95
CA THR A 156 11.16 -9.42 -19.54
C THR A 156 12.08 -8.31 -19.04
N VAL A 157 11.54 -7.28 -18.40
CA VAL A 157 12.27 -6.10 -17.92
C VAL A 157 12.09 -5.97 -16.42
N PHE A 158 13.18 -5.92 -15.68
CA PHE A 158 13.21 -5.81 -14.23
C PHE A 158 13.96 -4.53 -13.85
N LEU A 159 13.26 -3.60 -13.20
CA LEU A 159 13.83 -2.37 -12.68
C LEU A 159 13.99 -2.53 -11.16
N GLU A 160 15.23 -2.52 -10.69
CA GLU A 160 15.57 -2.65 -9.28
C GLU A 160 16.04 -1.32 -8.73
N PHE A 161 15.36 -0.83 -7.70
CA PHE A 161 15.64 0.45 -7.08
C PHE A 161 16.20 0.27 -5.67
N ASP A 162 17.44 0.73 -5.46
CA ASP A 162 18.05 0.95 -4.14
C ASP A 162 18.11 2.44 -3.85
N ILE A 163 16.93 3.08 -3.82
CA ILE A 163 16.75 4.52 -3.66
C ILE A 163 15.39 4.82 -3.01
N LEU A 164 15.28 6.00 -2.40
CA LEU A 164 14.08 6.42 -1.68
C LEU A 164 12.83 6.45 -2.57
N GLU A 165 12.96 7.00 -3.77
CA GLU A 165 11.88 7.12 -4.76
C GLU A 165 12.39 6.67 -6.12
N GLY A 166 11.70 5.74 -6.77
CA GLY A 166 12.07 5.25 -8.10
C GLY A 166 11.87 6.32 -9.17
N PHE A 167 10.62 6.55 -9.54
CA PHE A 167 10.25 7.58 -10.51
C PHE A 167 9.58 8.76 -9.80
N HIS A 168 10.19 9.95 -9.90
CA HIS A 168 9.61 11.21 -9.47
C HIS A 168 8.95 11.89 -10.68
N VAL A 169 7.63 11.78 -10.78
CA VAL A 169 6.87 12.24 -11.95
C VAL A 169 6.18 13.56 -11.65
N SER A 170 6.60 14.63 -12.33
CA SER A 170 6.03 15.98 -12.18
C SER A 170 5.45 16.55 -13.47
N ALA A 171 5.51 15.80 -14.56
CA ALA A 171 5.01 16.22 -15.86
C ALA A 171 3.84 15.37 -16.36
N PRO A 172 2.90 15.94 -17.14
CA PRO A 172 1.69 15.28 -17.58
C PRO A 172 1.90 14.29 -18.73
N TRP A 173 0.91 13.38 -18.90
CA TRP A 173 0.77 12.50 -20.05
C TRP A 173 1.90 11.48 -20.18
N TRP A 174 2.27 10.84 -19.08
CA TRP A 174 3.20 9.72 -19.05
C TRP A 174 2.49 8.38 -18.83
N ILE A 175 2.93 7.37 -19.55
CA ILE A 175 2.45 5.99 -19.45
C ILE A 175 3.63 5.08 -19.08
N PHE A 176 3.45 4.27 -18.03
CA PHE A 176 4.40 3.22 -17.63
C PHE A 176 3.69 1.87 -17.73
N GLU A 177 4.23 0.95 -18.54
CA GLU A 177 3.55 -0.31 -18.78
C GLU A 177 4.46 -1.51 -18.95
N ASN A 178 3.95 -2.70 -18.57
CA ASN A 178 4.61 -4.00 -18.76
C ASN A 178 5.94 -4.15 -18.00
N LEU A 179 6.18 -3.37 -16.95
CA LEU A 179 7.42 -3.35 -16.19
C LEU A 179 7.31 -4.20 -14.92
N HIS A 180 8.42 -4.83 -14.52
CA HIS A 180 8.59 -5.36 -13.18
C HIS A 180 9.47 -4.38 -12.39
N ILE A 181 8.91 -3.74 -11.37
CA ILE A 181 9.57 -2.69 -10.59
C ILE A 181 9.71 -3.17 -9.15
N ARG A 182 10.92 -3.21 -8.63
CA ARG A 182 11.21 -3.73 -7.30
C ARG A 182 12.09 -2.80 -6.49
N GLY A 183 11.74 -2.57 -5.23
CA GLY A 183 12.62 -1.99 -4.21
C GLY A 183 13.56 -3.04 -3.65
N VAL A 184 14.86 -2.78 -3.70
CA VAL A 184 15.90 -3.70 -3.23
C VAL A 184 16.74 -3.13 -2.09
N CYS A 185 16.25 -2.07 -1.42
CA CYS A 185 16.93 -1.43 -0.31
C CYS A 185 17.12 -2.39 0.88
N SER A 186 18.30 -2.40 1.45
CA SER A 186 18.60 -3.16 2.66
C SER A 186 17.85 -2.63 3.90
N ASN A 187 17.70 -1.31 3.99
CA ASN A 187 16.81 -0.64 4.94
C ASN A 187 15.47 -0.33 4.26
N HIS A 188 14.38 -0.89 4.77
CA HIS A 188 13.06 -0.73 4.15
C HIS A 188 12.54 0.72 4.19
N SER A 189 13.08 1.58 5.05
CA SER A 189 12.74 3.00 5.06
C SER A 189 13.30 3.77 3.86
N ASP A 190 14.28 3.20 3.15
CA ASP A 190 14.94 3.84 2.00
C ASP A 190 14.31 3.45 0.66
N CYS A 191 13.33 2.51 0.64
CA CYS A 191 12.50 2.18 -0.52
C CYS A 191 11.06 2.65 -0.25
N GLU A 192 10.83 3.95 -0.31
CA GLU A 192 9.52 4.52 0.00
C GLU A 192 8.54 4.39 -1.16
N HIS A 193 8.90 4.88 -2.35
CA HIS A 193 7.95 4.97 -3.47
C HIS A 193 8.52 4.34 -4.75
N ALA A 194 7.73 3.51 -5.44
CA ALA A 194 8.05 3.13 -6.82
C ALA A 194 7.76 4.31 -7.76
N PHE A 195 6.61 4.95 -7.56
CA PHE A 195 6.20 6.17 -8.26
C PHE A 195 5.79 7.23 -7.24
N HIS A 196 6.42 8.39 -7.31
CA HIS A 196 5.98 9.62 -6.65
C HIS A 196 5.43 10.56 -7.72
N VAL A 197 4.10 10.73 -7.76
CA VAL A 197 3.37 11.48 -8.78
C VAL A 197 2.89 12.79 -8.17
N VAL A 198 3.45 13.92 -8.62
CA VAL A 198 3.28 15.22 -7.95
C VAL A 198 2.97 16.35 -8.91
N GLY A 199 2.53 17.45 -8.37
CA GLY A 199 2.42 18.73 -9.08
C GLY A 199 1.60 18.63 -10.37
N GLY A 200 2.21 18.98 -11.50
CA GLY A 200 1.56 18.99 -12.81
C GLY A 200 1.44 17.63 -13.52
N ALA A 201 1.72 16.51 -12.86
CA ALA A 201 1.71 15.16 -13.46
C ALA A 201 0.29 14.63 -13.76
N THR A 202 -0.55 15.46 -14.37
CA THR A 202 -1.92 15.07 -14.76
C THR A 202 -1.91 13.99 -15.83
N HIS A 203 -2.96 13.15 -15.86
CA HIS A 203 -3.10 12.08 -16.86
C HIS A 203 -1.96 11.05 -16.84
N PHE A 204 -1.37 10.84 -15.67
CA PHE A 204 -0.42 9.75 -15.41
C PHE A 204 -1.13 8.39 -15.58
N VAL A 205 -0.46 7.45 -16.22
CA VAL A 205 -0.97 6.09 -16.37
C VAL A 205 0.10 5.07 -15.97
N ALA A 206 -0.21 4.20 -15.00
CA ALA A 206 0.57 2.99 -14.74
C ALA A 206 -0.33 1.77 -14.96
N ARG A 207 0.05 0.92 -15.90
CA ARG A 207 -0.78 -0.24 -16.22
C ARG A 207 0.05 -1.49 -16.51
N ASN A 208 -0.53 -2.64 -16.15
CA ASN A 208 0.05 -3.94 -16.44
C ASN A 208 1.49 -4.12 -15.90
N ASN A 209 1.81 -3.46 -14.78
CA ASN A 209 3.09 -3.58 -14.10
C ASN A 209 2.99 -4.55 -12.92
N THR A 210 4.15 -5.08 -12.53
CA THR A 210 4.34 -5.74 -11.24
C THR A 210 5.23 -4.87 -10.37
N LEU A 211 4.69 -4.39 -9.23
CA LEU A 211 5.41 -3.53 -8.28
C LEU A 211 5.62 -4.29 -6.97
N VAL A 212 6.87 -4.32 -6.51
CA VAL A 212 7.29 -5.20 -5.42
C VAL A 212 8.15 -4.46 -4.41
N ASP A 213 7.87 -4.66 -3.12
CA ASP A 213 8.75 -4.29 -2.00
C ASP A 213 9.01 -2.77 -1.83
N PHE A 214 7.94 -1.94 -1.90
CA PHE A 214 7.95 -0.53 -1.51
C PHE A 214 7.02 -0.26 -0.32
N ASN A 215 7.24 0.84 0.39
CA ASN A 215 6.33 1.26 1.46
C ASN A 215 5.04 1.84 0.87
N ALA A 216 5.15 2.72 -0.12
CA ALA A 216 4.05 3.14 -0.97
C ALA A 216 4.43 2.93 -2.44
N HIS A 217 3.82 1.96 -3.11
CA HIS A 217 4.12 1.70 -4.52
C HIS A 217 3.72 2.87 -5.40
N PHE A 218 2.62 3.54 -5.04
CA PHE A 218 2.18 4.80 -5.64
C PHE A 218 1.96 5.83 -4.55
N LYS A 219 2.76 6.88 -4.54
CA LYS A 219 2.54 8.11 -3.79
C LYS A 219 2.04 9.17 -4.75
N ILE A 220 0.84 9.71 -4.49
CA ILE A 220 0.17 10.67 -5.35
C ILE A 220 -0.26 11.84 -4.48
N ASN A 221 0.33 13.01 -4.68
CA ASN A 221 -0.03 14.19 -3.89
C ASN A 221 0.25 15.50 -4.62
N GLY A 222 -0.48 16.52 -4.21
CA GLY A 222 -0.21 17.88 -4.67
C GLY A 222 1.13 18.41 -4.14
N ASP A 223 1.90 19.00 -5.03
CA ASP A 223 3.09 19.79 -4.73
C ASP A 223 3.23 20.85 -5.82
N GLY A 224 2.83 22.08 -5.52
CA GLY A 224 2.77 23.14 -6.52
C GLY A 224 1.73 22.96 -7.64
N GLY A 225 0.83 21.98 -7.51
CA GLY A 225 -0.24 21.62 -8.44
C GLY A 225 -0.96 20.37 -7.98
N GLN A 226 -1.93 19.88 -8.77
CA GLN A 226 -2.66 18.66 -8.48
C GLN A 226 -2.48 17.67 -9.63
N PRO A 227 -1.95 16.47 -9.38
CA PRO A 227 -1.76 15.45 -10.41
C PRO A 227 -3.08 14.72 -10.69
N ASP A 228 -4.06 15.42 -11.22
CA ASP A 228 -5.42 14.91 -11.47
C ASP A 228 -5.52 14.00 -12.69
N ASN A 229 -6.64 13.27 -12.81
CA ASN A 229 -7.02 12.45 -13.96
C ASN A 229 -6.08 11.25 -14.22
N GLY A 230 -5.44 10.71 -13.19
CA GLY A 230 -4.53 9.57 -13.34
C GLY A 230 -5.24 8.21 -13.39
N ILE A 231 -4.52 7.20 -13.86
CA ILE A 231 -5.01 5.82 -13.96
C ILE A 231 -3.96 4.85 -13.42
N VAL A 232 -4.36 4.01 -12.47
CA VAL A 232 -3.58 2.84 -12.01
C VAL A 232 -4.40 1.59 -12.36
N ALA A 233 -4.00 0.84 -13.37
CA ALA A 233 -4.85 -0.23 -13.90
C ALA A 233 -4.11 -1.55 -14.13
N ASN A 234 -4.74 -2.67 -13.74
CA ASN A 234 -4.26 -4.02 -14.02
C ASN A 234 -2.83 -4.29 -13.52
N ASN A 235 -2.41 -3.68 -12.42
CA ASN A 235 -1.11 -3.92 -11.83
C ASN A 235 -1.20 -5.00 -10.74
N THR A 236 -0.08 -5.70 -10.53
CA THR A 236 0.16 -6.51 -9.33
C THR A 236 1.04 -5.70 -8.37
N ILE A 237 0.54 -5.44 -7.17
CA ILE A 237 1.17 -4.61 -6.15
C ILE A 237 1.34 -5.45 -4.89
N VAL A 238 2.58 -5.72 -4.48
CA VAL A 238 2.87 -6.71 -3.44
C VAL A 238 4.14 -6.39 -2.66
N ASN A 239 4.17 -6.76 -1.38
CA ASN A 239 5.41 -6.90 -0.64
C ASN A 239 5.69 -8.37 -0.35
N ASN A 240 6.90 -8.82 -0.64
CA ASN A 240 7.34 -10.20 -0.39
C ASN A 240 7.79 -10.41 1.06
N SER A 241 8.00 -9.32 1.81
CA SER A 241 8.35 -9.33 3.22
C SER A 241 7.61 -8.24 3.99
N VAL A 242 7.50 -8.42 5.30
CA VAL A 242 7.03 -7.36 6.21
C VAL A 242 7.94 -6.15 6.07
N ARG A 243 7.35 -4.98 5.84
CA ARG A 243 8.11 -3.73 5.75
C ARG A 243 8.61 -3.31 7.13
N ARG A 244 9.92 -3.48 7.39
CA ARG A 244 10.58 -3.09 8.64
C ARG A 244 10.83 -1.59 8.63
N THR A 245 9.79 -0.84 8.93
CA THR A 245 9.80 0.62 8.94
C THR A 245 8.71 1.16 9.86
N ALA A 246 8.97 2.30 10.47
CA ALA A 246 7.96 3.11 11.17
C ALA A 246 7.22 4.08 10.20
N ASN A 247 7.73 4.26 8.99
CA ASN A 247 7.10 5.09 7.96
C ASN A 247 5.75 4.50 7.51
N PRO A 248 4.86 5.30 6.92
CA PRO A 248 3.59 4.79 6.38
C PRO A 248 3.79 3.66 5.37
N VAL A 249 2.99 2.60 5.48
CA VAL A 249 2.93 1.52 4.49
C VAL A 249 1.54 1.54 3.87
N THR A 250 1.47 2.04 2.64
CA THR A 250 0.22 2.23 1.90
C THR A 250 0.47 1.99 0.42
N SER A 251 -0.02 0.88 -0.12
CA SER A 251 0.29 0.50 -1.50
C SER A 251 -0.11 1.55 -2.53
N ILE A 252 -1.27 2.21 -2.33
CA ILE A 252 -1.72 3.35 -3.14
C ILE A 252 -2.08 4.49 -2.18
N ASP A 253 -1.21 5.48 -2.07
CA ASP A 253 -1.32 6.65 -1.21
C ASP A 253 -1.74 7.87 -2.06
N LEU A 254 -3.06 8.11 -2.19
CA LEU A 254 -3.63 9.20 -2.95
C LEU A 254 -4.10 10.31 -2.02
N VAL A 255 -3.48 11.48 -2.13
CA VAL A 255 -3.75 12.64 -1.25
C VAL A 255 -4.01 13.90 -2.07
N GLY A 256 -5.24 14.41 -1.99
CA GLY A 256 -5.61 15.71 -2.54
C GLY A 256 -5.75 15.77 -4.07
N ALA A 257 -5.53 14.69 -4.80
CA ALA A 257 -5.73 14.62 -6.24
C ALA A 257 -7.13 14.09 -6.59
N SER A 258 -7.65 14.45 -7.75
CA SER A 258 -9.02 14.20 -8.18
C SER A 258 -9.10 13.38 -9.47
N ASN A 259 -10.28 12.75 -9.71
CA ASN A 259 -10.60 12.00 -10.91
C ASN A 259 -9.68 10.80 -11.20
N TRP A 260 -9.05 10.23 -10.19
CA TRP A 260 -8.26 9.02 -10.37
C TRP A 260 -9.12 7.80 -10.57
N VAL A 261 -8.67 6.90 -11.44
CA VAL A 261 -9.28 5.60 -11.67
C VAL A 261 -8.30 4.50 -11.32
N ILE A 262 -8.51 3.89 -10.16
CA ILE A 262 -7.74 2.74 -9.69
C ILE A 262 -8.57 1.49 -9.98
N ARG A 263 -8.19 0.69 -11.01
CA ARG A 263 -9.04 -0.41 -11.46
C ARG A 263 -8.30 -1.69 -11.80
N GLY A 264 -8.92 -2.83 -11.48
CA GLY A 264 -8.44 -4.15 -11.88
C GLY A 264 -7.09 -4.55 -11.29
N ASN A 265 -6.63 -3.90 -10.22
CA ASN A 265 -5.35 -4.21 -9.59
C ASN A 265 -5.49 -5.36 -8.60
N LEU A 266 -4.43 -6.16 -8.48
CA LEU A 266 -4.22 -7.08 -7.37
C LEU A 266 -3.28 -6.42 -6.36
N ILE A 267 -3.77 -6.13 -5.16
CA ILE A 267 -3.01 -5.51 -4.07
C ILE A 267 -2.95 -6.49 -2.92
N ARG A 268 -1.75 -6.86 -2.46
CA ARG A 268 -1.63 -7.85 -1.38
C ARG A 268 -0.38 -7.67 -0.51
N ASP A 269 -0.44 -8.24 0.69
CA ASP A 269 0.69 -8.38 1.61
C ASP A 269 1.37 -7.04 1.99
N PHE A 270 0.57 -6.00 2.20
CA PHE A 270 1.03 -4.67 2.59
C PHE A 270 1.17 -4.56 4.12
N ILE A 271 2.19 -5.19 4.70
CA ILE A 271 2.35 -5.30 6.15
C ILE A 271 3.45 -4.38 6.67
N LYS A 272 3.08 -3.51 7.62
CA LYS A 272 3.99 -2.64 8.37
C LYS A 272 4.46 -3.33 9.64
N GLY A 273 5.78 -3.42 9.85
CA GLY A 273 6.38 -4.16 10.97
C GLY A 273 6.69 -3.32 12.20
N GLU A 274 6.80 -2.00 12.06
CA GLU A 274 7.24 -1.10 13.13
C GLU A 274 6.25 0.04 13.36
N GLY A 275 6.49 0.85 14.40
CA GLY A 275 5.63 1.96 14.80
C GLY A 275 4.22 1.48 15.16
N ASP A 276 3.20 2.16 14.68
CA ASP A 276 1.79 1.85 14.94
C ASP A 276 1.29 0.57 14.25
N ARG A 277 2.12 -0.03 13.39
CA ARG A 277 1.82 -1.24 12.61
C ARG A 277 0.48 -1.19 11.86
N THR A 278 0.03 0.02 11.53
CA THR A 278 -1.16 0.22 10.69
C THR A 278 -0.73 0.42 9.25
N SER A 279 -1.34 -0.32 8.33
CA SER A 279 -1.06 -0.28 6.90
C SER A 279 -2.33 -0.33 6.07
N TYR A 280 -2.22 0.13 4.83
CA TYR A 280 -3.35 0.25 3.92
C TYR A 280 -3.02 -0.38 2.56
N GLY A 281 -3.99 -1.10 1.97
CA GLY A 281 -3.91 -1.50 0.57
C GLY A 281 -4.05 -0.30 -0.35
N GLY A 282 -4.85 0.67 0.04
CA GLY A 282 -4.95 1.97 -0.62
C GLY A 282 -5.87 2.92 0.14
N PHE A 283 -5.66 4.20 -0.05
CA PHE A 283 -6.62 5.22 0.36
C PHE A 283 -6.68 6.39 -0.63
N ALA A 284 -7.81 7.10 -0.60
CA ALA A 284 -7.97 8.43 -1.16
C ALA A 284 -8.42 9.36 -0.06
N LYS A 285 -7.68 10.45 0.16
CA LYS A 285 -7.95 11.43 1.23
C LYS A 285 -7.50 12.83 0.85
N GLY A 286 -7.87 13.81 1.67
CA GLY A 286 -7.54 15.22 1.47
C GLY A 286 -8.54 15.94 0.59
N ALA A 287 -8.10 16.96 -0.15
CA ALA A 287 -8.98 17.85 -0.92
C ALA A 287 -9.43 17.30 -2.29
N GLY A 288 -9.12 16.04 -2.60
CA GLY A 288 -9.48 15.40 -3.87
C GLY A 288 -10.95 15.02 -3.96
N SER A 289 -11.43 14.77 -5.18
CA SER A 289 -12.81 14.35 -5.44
C SER A 289 -12.91 13.42 -6.65
N ALA A 290 -14.05 12.72 -6.78
CA ALA A 290 -14.36 11.84 -7.89
C ALA A 290 -13.36 10.69 -8.15
N ASN A 291 -12.60 10.30 -7.12
CA ASN A 291 -11.69 9.16 -7.18
C ASN A 291 -12.47 7.84 -7.14
N ARG A 292 -12.09 6.89 -7.97
CA ARG A 292 -12.82 5.62 -8.12
C ARG A 292 -11.88 4.42 -7.97
N PHE A 293 -12.25 3.50 -7.07
CA PHE A 293 -11.64 2.17 -6.95
C PHE A 293 -12.62 1.15 -7.53
N VAL A 294 -12.28 0.51 -8.64
CA VAL A 294 -13.22 -0.33 -9.40
C VAL A 294 -12.60 -1.68 -9.71
N GLY A 295 -13.25 -2.77 -9.25
CA GLY A 295 -12.84 -4.13 -9.60
C GLY A 295 -11.44 -4.51 -9.16
N ASN A 296 -10.90 -3.87 -8.12
CA ASN A 296 -9.62 -4.26 -7.53
C ASN A 296 -9.81 -5.46 -6.60
N THR A 297 -8.81 -6.31 -6.53
CA THR A 297 -8.71 -7.39 -5.55
C THR A 297 -7.70 -6.99 -4.48
N VAL A 298 -8.15 -6.84 -3.22
CA VAL A 298 -7.30 -6.43 -2.10
C VAL A 298 -7.25 -7.55 -1.07
N LEU A 299 -6.07 -8.13 -0.88
CA LEU A 299 -5.81 -9.21 0.06
C LEU A 299 -4.83 -8.72 1.13
N CYS A 300 -5.34 -8.38 2.29
CA CYS A 300 -4.51 -7.83 3.39
C CYS A 300 -3.36 -8.76 3.75
N GLU A 301 -3.60 -10.07 3.70
CA GLU A 301 -2.65 -11.14 3.98
C GLU A 301 -2.88 -12.28 2.99
N TYR A 302 -1.91 -12.57 2.16
CA TYR A 302 -1.97 -13.72 1.24
C TYR A 302 -0.80 -14.67 1.47
N THR A 303 0.43 -14.20 1.32
CA THR A 303 1.66 -14.94 1.60
C THR A 303 2.16 -14.66 3.01
N LEU A 304 2.08 -13.39 3.45
CA LEU A 304 2.53 -12.94 4.76
C LEU A 304 1.37 -13.01 5.76
N ARG A 305 1.12 -14.23 6.28
CA ARG A 305 0.02 -14.47 7.22
C ARG A 305 0.45 -14.32 8.66
N ASP A 306 -0.55 -14.16 9.53
CA ASP A 306 -0.41 -14.20 10.99
C ASP A 306 0.57 -13.18 11.59
N MET A 307 0.85 -12.11 10.86
CA MET A 307 1.69 -11.03 11.35
C MET A 307 0.88 -10.05 12.21
N PRO A 308 1.43 -9.54 13.32
CA PRO A 308 0.75 -8.55 14.15
C PRO A 308 0.55 -7.24 13.40
N GLY A 309 -0.40 -6.40 13.86
CA GLY A 309 -0.71 -5.10 13.29
C GLY A 309 -2.10 -5.02 12.64
N ARG A 310 -2.49 -3.83 12.26
CA ARG A 310 -3.77 -3.53 11.62
C ARG A 310 -3.60 -3.33 10.12
N ARG A 311 -4.38 -4.02 9.31
CA ARG A 311 -4.43 -3.84 7.86
C ARG A 311 -5.81 -3.35 7.46
N VAL A 312 -5.84 -2.27 6.68
CA VAL A 312 -7.05 -1.70 6.11
C VAL A 312 -6.98 -1.94 4.61
N GLY A 313 -7.97 -2.62 4.05
CA GLY A 313 -7.98 -2.92 2.62
C GLY A 313 -8.00 -1.65 1.79
N LEU A 314 -9.11 -0.91 1.85
CA LEU A 314 -9.26 0.40 1.21
C LEU A 314 -9.89 1.37 2.21
N SER A 315 -9.49 2.65 2.14
CA SER A 315 -10.03 3.73 2.96
C SER A 315 -10.31 4.95 2.11
N LEU A 316 -11.49 5.55 2.31
CA LEU A 316 -11.88 6.80 1.66
C LEU A 316 -12.15 7.84 2.75
N GLY A 317 -11.71 9.08 2.51
CA GLY A 317 -11.87 10.18 3.46
C GLY A 317 -10.75 10.30 4.48
N GLY A 318 -10.94 11.17 5.44
CA GLY A 318 -9.95 11.76 6.32
C GLY A 318 -9.12 10.81 7.18
N GLY A 319 -8.13 11.38 7.81
CA GLY A 319 -7.19 10.77 8.75
C GLY A 319 -5.73 10.95 8.35
N GLY A 320 -4.93 11.49 9.27
CA GLY A 320 -3.48 11.62 9.08
C GLY A 320 -3.00 12.67 8.10
N THR A 321 -3.87 13.56 7.59
CA THR A 321 -3.50 14.75 6.83
C THR A 321 -3.59 15.99 7.70
N ASN A 322 -2.73 16.98 7.43
CA ASN A 322 -2.81 18.26 8.12
C ASN A 322 -4.08 19.05 7.70
N ALA A 323 -4.45 20.07 8.47
CA ALA A 323 -5.66 20.85 8.22
C ALA A 323 -5.69 21.53 6.82
N ALA A 324 -4.55 21.84 6.23
CA ALA A 324 -4.47 22.43 4.89
C ALA A 324 -4.82 21.42 3.79
N SER A 325 -4.57 20.14 4.02
CA SER A 325 -4.88 19.06 3.07
C SER A 325 -6.22 18.37 3.34
N CYS A 326 -6.83 18.60 4.50
CA CYS A 326 -8.15 18.07 4.86
C CYS A 326 -9.24 19.05 4.38
N ARG A 327 -9.63 18.92 3.13
CA ARG A 327 -10.94 19.38 2.66
C ARG A 327 -11.81 18.15 2.46
N ASP A 328 -13.13 18.31 2.66
CA ASP A 328 -14.06 17.20 2.49
C ASP A 328 -13.96 16.61 1.09
N GLU A 329 -13.60 15.34 1.01
CA GLU A 329 -13.80 14.57 -0.21
C GLU A 329 -15.30 14.42 -0.45
N ARG A 330 -15.78 14.87 -1.58
CA ARG A 330 -17.17 14.79 -2.00
C ARG A 330 -17.37 13.69 -3.03
#